data_5f3bd90ed5b07114e48e2444e04b1fdb
#
_entry.id   5f3bd90ed5b07114e48e2444e04b1fdb
#
_cell.length_a   1.000
_cell.length_b   1.000
_cell.length_c   1.000
_cell.angle_alpha   90.00
_cell.angle_beta   90.00
_cell.angle_gamma   90.00
#
_symmetry.space_group_name_H-M   'P 1'
#
loop_
_entity.id
_entity.type
_entity.pdbx_description
1 polymer ?
#
loop_
_entity_poly.entity_id
_entity_poly.type
_entity_poly.pdbx_seq_one_letter_code
_entity_poly.pdbx_strand_id
1 'polypeptide(L)'
;MIIDLLDHQKKAITKLKTGSILWGGVGSGKSITSLAYYYSAECGGIFGNGQDFKPMTKPKDLYIITTAKKRDSVEWEGECANFMISKDRNASINGVLLTVDSWNNIGKYSTIKNAFFIFDEQRVVGSGSWVKSFIKITKLNNWILLTATPGDTWMDYIPVFVANG
;
A
#
# COMPACT_ATOMS: atom_id res chain seq x y z
N MET A 1 20.29 6.75 2.53
CA MET A 1 19.99 5.69 1.54
C MET A 1 19.44 6.31 0.27
N ILE A 2 19.82 5.79 -0.87
CA ILE A 2 19.31 6.23 -2.18
C ILE A 2 18.54 5.06 -2.79
N ILE A 3 17.35 5.33 -3.28
CA ILE A 3 16.55 4.34 -4.00
C ILE A 3 16.40 4.82 -5.43
N ASP A 4 16.82 3.99 -6.37
CA ASP A 4 16.67 4.28 -7.79
C ASP A 4 15.51 3.45 -8.36
N LEU A 5 14.58 4.12 -9.00
CA LEU A 5 13.44 3.48 -9.63
C LEU A 5 13.71 3.25 -11.11
N LEU A 6 13.16 2.16 -11.62
CA LEU A 6 13.15 1.91 -13.06
C LEU A 6 12.17 2.89 -13.74
N ASP A 7 12.37 3.12 -15.03
CA ASP A 7 11.54 4.09 -15.78
C ASP A 7 10.05 3.78 -15.72
N HIS A 8 9.67 2.50 -15.80
CA HIS A 8 8.26 2.13 -15.74
C HIS A 8 7.67 2.38 -14.35
N GLN A 9 8.49 2.27 -13.29
CA GLN A 9 8.06 2.57 -11.92
C GLN A 9 7.84 4.07 -11.74
N LYS A 10 8.74 4.90 -12.27
CA LYS A 10 8.60 6.36 -12.23
C LYS A 10 7.33 6.81 -12.94
N LYS A 11 7.04 6.23 -14.11
CA LYS A 11 5.82 6.54 -14.85
C LYS A 11 4.56 6.11 -14.08
N ALA A 12 4.60 4.95 -13.44
CA ALA A 12 3.48 4.46 -12.66
C ALA A 12 3.17 5.42 -11.51
N ILE A 13 4.18 5.89 -10.79
CA ILE A 13 3.98 6.81 -9.65
C ILE A 13 3.29 8.09 -10.09
N THR A 14 3.62 8.65 -11.23
CA THR A 14 2.99 9.88 -11.72
C THR A 14 1.51 9.70 -12.04
N LYS A 15 1.07 8.48 -12.30
CA LYS A 15 -0.32 8.16 -12.64
C LYS A 15 -1.13 7.66 -11.46
N LEU A 16 -0.47 7.23 -10.37
CA LEU A 16 -1.17 6.71 -9.20
C LEU A 16 -1.89 7.81 -8.44
N LYS A 17 -3.03 7.45 -7.90
CA LYS A 17 -3.81 8.28 -6.98
C LYS A 17 -4.54 7.34 -6.03
N THR A 18 -5.14 7.86 -4.98
CA THR A 18 -5.94 7.02 -4.08
C THR A 18 -7.02 6.28 -4.89
N GLY A 19 -7.22 5.00 -4.57
CA GLY A 19 -8.17 4.15 -5.27
C GLY A 19 -7.63 3.51 -6.55
N SER A 20 -6.36 3.74 -6.91
CA SER A 20 -5.76 3.10 -8.09
C SER A 20 -5.51 1.62 -7.86
N ILE A 21 -5.59 0.87 -8.95
CA ILE A 21 -5.19 -0.55 -9.00
C ILE A 21 -3.87 -0.62 -9.77
N LEU A 22 -2.84 -1.12 -9.12
CA LEU A 22 -1.52 -1.31 -9.73
C LEU A 22 -1.37 -2.77 -10.14
N TRP A 23 -1.40 -3.01 -11.44
CA TRP A 23 -1.25 -4.35 -12.01
C TRP A 23 0.19 -4.59 -12.43
N GLY A 24 0.61 -5.85 -12.27
CA GLY A 24 1.93 -6.26 -12.73
C GLY A 24 2.19 -7.70 -12.32
N GLY A 25 2.92 -8.42 -13.14
CA GLY A 25 3.32 -9.78 -12.85
C GLY A 25 4.32 -9.86 -11.69
N VAL A 26 4.64 -11.07 -11.31
CA VAL A 26 5.70 -11.33 -10.32
C VAL A 26 7.01 -10.70 -10.84
N GLY A 27 7.71 -9.99 -9.96
CA GLY A 27 8.95 -9.34 -10.33
C GLY A 27 8.81 -7.99 -11.02
N SER A 28 7.59 -7.45 -11.13
CA SER A 28 7.37 -6.14 -11.76
C SER A 28 7.73 -4.95 -10.86
N GLY A 29 8.08 -5.19 -9.60
CA GLY A 29 8.43 -4.13 -8.66
C GLY A 29 7.24 -3.39 -8.08
N LYS A 30 6.07 -4.02 -8.01
CA LYS A 30 4.86 -3.39 -7.44
C LYS A 30 5.06 -2.90 -6.01
N SER A 31 5.74 -3.69 -5.18
CA SER A 31 5.97 -3.33 -3.78
C SER A 31 6.76 -2.04 -3.67
N ILE A 32 7.87 -1.94 -4.39
CA ILE A 32 8.73 -0.75 -4.38
C ILE A 32 7.97 0.46 -4.92
N THR A 33 7.24 0.27 -6.02
CA THR A 33 6.45 1.35 -6.63
C THR A 33 5.40 1.88 -5.65
N SER A 34 4.69 0.99 -4.95
CA SER A 34 3.67 1.39 -3.99
C SER A 34 4.25 2.15 -2.81
N LEU A 35 5.40 1.70 -2.28
CA LEU A 35 6.08 2.37 -1.17
C LEU A 35 6.63 3.72 -1.60
N ALA A 36 7.16 3.82 -2.81
CA ALA A 36 7.64 5.09 -3.35
C ALA A 36 6.50 6.09 -3.50
N TYR A 37 5.34 5.64 -3.98
CA TYR A 37 4.14 6.47 -4.05
C TYR A 37 3.72 6.97 -2.66
N TYR A 38 3.66 6.05 -1.69
CA TYR A 38 3.32 6.40 -0.32
C TYR A 38 4.29 7.45 0.23
N TYR A 39 5.59 7.19 0.12
CA TYR A 39 6.61 8.08 0.69
C TYR A 39 6.56 9.47 0.07
N SER A 40 6.45 9.55 -1.25
CA SER A 40 6.53 10.83 -1.96
C SER A 40 5.17 11.51 -2.16
N ALA A 41 4.25 10.88 -2.88
CA ALA A 41 3.00 11.52 -3.26
C ALA A 41 2.04 11.68 -2.08
N GLU A 42 1.92 10.66 -1.23
CA GLU A 42 1.00 10.69 -0.09
C GLU A 42 1.59 11.44 1.10
N CYS A 43 2.86 11.26 1.39
CA CYS A 43 3.49 11.79 2.59
C CYS A 43 4.45 12.96 2.34
N GLY A 44 4.70 13.30 1.08
CA GLY A 44 5.47 14.49 0.74
C GLY A 44 6.98 14.40 0.96
N GLY A 45 7.54 13.19 0.99
CA GLY A 45 8.97 12.99 1.09
C GLY A 45 9.66 12.97 -0.27
N ILE A 46 10.99 12.95 -0.26
CA ILE A 46 11.81 12.88 -1.49
C ILE A 46 12.78 11.72 -1.38
N PHE A 47 12.95 10.99 -2.48
CA PHE A 47 13.91 9.87 -2.56
C PHE A 47 14.35 9.63 -4.01
N GLY A 48 15.39 8.80 -4.17
CA GLY A 48 15.78 8.23 -5.46
C GLY A 48 16.58 9.15 -6.37
N ASN A 49 16.93 8.65 -7.54
CA ASN A 49 17.60 9.38 -8.63
C ASN A 49 18.90 10.11 -8.23
N GLY A 50 19.67 9.50 -7.34
CA GLY A 50 20.89 10.10 -6.83
C GLY A 50 20.65 11.19 -5.80
N GLN A 51 19.42 11.43 -5.39
CA GLN A 51 19.08 12.39 -4.36
C GLN A 51 18.98 11.73 -3.00
N ASP A 52 19.36 12.46 -1.97
CA ASP A 52 19.18 12.00 -0.60
C ASP A 52 17.71 11.98 -0.21
N PHE A 53 17.38 11.10 0.74
CA PHE A 53 16.06 11.09 1.33
C PHE A 53 15.78 12.41 2.04
N LYS A 54 14.59 12.95 1.83
CA LYS A 54 14.07 14.05 2.63
C LYS A 54 12.85 13.57 3.41
N PRO A 55 12.72 14.02 4.68
CA PRO A 55 11.60 13.62 5.52
C PRO A 55 10.24 13.92 4.90
N MET A 56 9.23 13.20 5.37
CA MET A 56 7.85 13.40 4.97
C MET A 56 7.34 14.74 5.51
N THR A 57 6.65 15.50 4.67
CA THR A 57 5.98 16.74 5.11
C THR A 57 4.60 16.48 5.67
N LYS A 58 3.98 15.37 5.29
CA LYS A 58 2.65 14.95 5.74
C LYS A 58 2.67 13.49 6.14
N PRO A 59 3.35 13.13 7.25
CA PRO A 59 3.48 11.71 7.62
C PRO A 59 2.13 11.07 7.93
N LYS A 60 1.96 9.84 7.43
CA LYS A 60 0.78 9.01 7.69
C LYS A 60 1.25 7.61 8.06
N ASP A 61 0.57 6.98 9.01
CA ASP A 61 0.83 5.58 9.31
C ASP A 61 0.50 4.71 8.09
N LEU A 62 1.27 3.64 7.91
CA LEU A 62 1.13 2.74 6.78
C LEU A 62 0.59 1.39 7.23
N TYR A 63 -0.49 0.96 6.60
CA TYR A 63 -1.08 -0.35 6.81
C TYR A 63 -1.01 -1.15 5.51
N ILE A 64 -0.48 -2.36 5.59
CA ILE A 64 -0.39 -3.26 4.46
C ILE A 64 -1.22 -4.50 4.76
N ILE A 65 -2.26 -4.71 3.96
CA ILE A 65 -3.13 -5.88 4.08
C ILE A 65 -2.78 -6.84 2.95
N THR A 66 -2.31 -8.02 3.30
CA THR A 66 -1.78 -9.00 2.37
C THR A 66 -2.25 -10.41 2.72
N THR A 67 -1.71 -11.43 2.09
CA THR A 67 -2.00 -12.81 2.46
C THR A 67 -1.29 -13.17 3.77
N ALA A 68 -1.84 -14.13 4.51
CA ALA A 68 -1.21 -14.61 5.74
C ALA A 68 0.21 -15.12 5.48
N LYS A 69 0.42 -15.77 4.35
CA LYS A 69 1.74 -16.29 3.96
C LYS A 69 2.75 -15.17 3.79
N LYS A 70 2.39 -14.11 3.08
CA LYS A 70 3.29 -12.96 2.89
C LYS A 70 3.51 -12.19 4.18
N ARG A 71 2.48 -12.05 5.02
CA ARG A 71 2.64 -11.44 6.33
C ARG A 71 3.69 -12.18 7.15
N ASP A 72 3.58 -13.51 7.21
CA ASP A 72 4.45 -14.35 8.03
C ASP A 72 5.88 -14.44 7.48
N SER A 73 6.07 -14.22 6.18
CA SER A 73 7.40 -14.22 5.54
C SER A 73 8.20 -12.96 5.84
N VAL A 74 7.58 -11.93 6.38
CA VAL A 74 8.16 -10.60 6.65
C VAL A 74 8.77 -9.91 5.43
N GLU A 75 8.34 -10.26 4.23
CA GLU A 75 8.82 -9.64 2.99
C GLU A 75 8.52 -8.14 2.95
N TRP A 76 7.32 -7.75 3.37
CA TRP A 76 6.94 -6.34 3.36
C TRP A 76 7.78 -5.50 4.32
N GLU A 77 8.10 -6.05 5.48
CA GLU A 77 8.96 -5.36 6.44
C GLU A 77 10.35 -5.10 5.85
N GLY A 78 10.87 -6.08 5.09
CA GLY A 78 12.16 -5.91 4.39
C GLY A 78 12.11 -4.81 3.33
N GLU A 79 11.04 -4.76 2.54
CA GLU A 79 10.86 -3.70 1.54
C GLU A 79 10.70 -2.33 2.21
N CYS A 80 9.93 -2.26 3.28
CA CYS A 80 9.71 -1.01 4.02
C CYS A 80 10.98 -0.49 4.66
N ALA A 81 11.88 -1.37 5.09
CA ALA A 81 13.15 -0.96 5.68
C ALA A 81 13.99 -0.12 4.71
N ASN A 82 13.89 -0.37 3.41
CA ASN A 82 14.58 0.42 2.39
C ASN A 82 14.09 1.87 2.35
N PHE A 83 12.89 2.14 2.87
CA PHE A 83 12.33 3.47 2.98
C PHE A 83 12.37 4.00 4.41
N MET A 84 13.11 3.34 5.29
CA MET A 84 13.25 3.70 6.71
C MET A 84 11.90 3.69 7.45
N ILE A 85 11.05 2.75 7.09
CA ILE A 85 9.73 2.54 7.71
C ILE A 85 9.78 1.24 8.52
N SER A 86 9.37 1.30 9.78
CA SER A 86 9.46 0.18 10.72
C SER A 86 8.16 -0.02 11.49
N LYS A 87 8.00 -1.21 12.04
CA LYS A 87 6.92 -1.51 13.00
C LYS A 87 7.15 -0.83 14.35
N ASP A 88 8.36 -0.37 14.62
CA ASP A 88 8.67 0.45 15.79
C ASP A 88 8.60 1.91 15.37
N ARG A 89 7.62 2.63 15.90
CA ARG A 89 7.41 4.05 15.57
C ARG A 89 8.67 4.88 15.83
N ASN A 90 9.43 4.54 16.86
CA ASN A 90 10.66 5.27 17.22
C ASN A 90 11.80 5.01 16.24
N ALA A 91 11.76 3.90 15.52
CA ALA A 91 12.78 3.53 14.53
C ALA A 91 12.40 3.92 13.11
N SER A 92 11.19 4.45 12.92
CA SER A 92 10.71 4.85 11.61
C SER A 92 11.01 6.30 11.29
N ILE A 93 11.15 6.59 10.01
CA ILE A 93 11.25 7.97 9.55
C ILE A 93 9.96 8.73 9.94
N ASN A 94 10.13 9.92 10.48
CA ASN A 94 9.01 10.78 10.92
C ASN A 94 8.05 10.12 11.93
N GLY A 95 8.45 9.03 12.59
CA GLY A 95 7.63 8.35 13.58
C GLY A 95 6.40 7.66 13.04
N VAL A 96 6.35 7.34 11.75
CA VAL A 96 5.22 6.60 11.18
C VAL A 96 5.24 5.15 11.65
N LEU A 97 4.06 4.57 11.84
CA LEU A 97 3.92 3.18 12.24
C LEU A 97 3.58 2.31 11.04
N LEU A 98 4.32 1.21 10.88
CA LEU A 98 4.01 0.17 9.92
C LEU A 98 3.22 -0.94 10.58
N THR A 99 2.12 -1.33 9.96
CA THR A 99 1.36 -2.52 10.34
C THR A 99 1.17 -3.40 9.10
N VAL A 100 1.55 -4.66 9.20
CA VAL A 100 1.35 -5.66 8.15
C VAL A 100 0.46 -6.76 8.70
N ASP A 101 -0.66 -7.02 8.05
CA ASP A 101 -1.61 -8.04 8.52
C ASP A 101 -2.28 -8.73 7.33
N SER A 102 -3.00 -9.79 7.63
CA SER A 102 -3.68 -10.58 6.61
C SER A 102 -5.11 -10.10 6.37
N TRP A 103 -5.64 -10.44 5.19
CA TRP A 103 -7.04 -10.18 4.85
C TRP A 103 -8.01 -10.75 5.89
N ASN A 104 -7.66 -11.86 6.55
CA ASN A 104 -8.49 -12.45 7.58
C ASN A 104 -8.71 -11.53 8.79
N ASN A 105 -7.78 -10.61 9.02
CA ASN A 105 -7.81 -9.69 10.16
C ASN A 105 -8.23 -8.26 9.77
N ILE A 106 -8.67 -8.05 8.54
CA ILE A 106 -8.97 -6.71 8.03
C ILE A 106 -10.00 -5.96 8.89
N GLY A 107 -10.91 -6.69 9.53
CA GLY A 107 -11.93 -6.08 10.40
C GLY A 107 -11.38 -5.29 11.56
N LYS A 108 -10.16 -5.61 12.03
CA LYS A 108 -9.50 -4.88 13.12
C LYS A 108 -9.23 -3.42 12.77
N TYR A 109 -9.19 -3.10 11.49
CA TYR A 109 -8.74 -1.80 11.00
C TYR A 109 -9.87 -0.92 10.46
N SER A 110 -11.11 -1.35 10.61
CA SER A 110 -12.27 -0.66 10.03
C SER A 110 -12.56 0.71 10.62
N THR A 111 -11.95 1.05 11.76
CA THR A 111 -12.08 2.36 12.40
C THR A 111 -10.86 3.26 12.23
N ILE A 112 -9.82 2.78 11.58
CA ILE A 112 -8.60 3.57 11.33
C ILE A 112 -8.93 4.71 10.38
N LYS A 113 -8.37 5.90 10.63
CA LYS A 113 -8.56 7.10 9.81
C LYS A 113 -7.24 7.81 9.57
N ASN A 114 -7.19 8.55 8.46
CA ASN A 114 -6.05 9.42 8.14
C ASN A 114 -4.73 8.67 8.00
N ALA A 115 -4.80 7.41 7.62
CA ALA A 115 -3.64 6.57 7.33
C ALA A 115 -3.59 6.27 5.82
N PHE A 116 -2.58 5.54 5.40
CA PHE A 116 -2.51 5.03 4.03
C PHE A 116 -2.52 3.51 4.04
N PHE A 117 -3.33 2.91 3.20
CA PHE A 117 -3.45 1.46 3.09
C PHE A 117 -2.94 0.97 1.74
N ILE A 118 -2.13 -0.09 1.77
CA ILE A 118 -1.77 -0.87 0.59
C ILE A 118 -2.46 -2.22 0.72
N PHE A 119 -3.37 -2.52 -0.22
CA PHE A 119 -4.04 -3.81 -0.29
C PHE A 119 -3.30 -4.67 -1.30
N ASP A 120 -2.63 -5.70 -0.81
CA ASP A 120 -1.76 -6.55 -1.61
C ASP A 120 -2.44 -7.88 -1.92
N GLU A 121 -2.42 -8.27 -3.19
CA GLU A 121 -3.07 -9.48 -3.68
C GLU A 121 -4.56 -9.48 -3.39
N GLN A 122 -5.29 -8.82 -4.25
CA GLN A 122 -6.72 -8.62 -4.11
C GLN A 122 -7.47 -9.93 -3.77
N ARG A 123 -8.18 -9.90 -2.64
CA ARG A 123 -9.00 -11.01 -2.15
C ARG A 123 -10.44 -10.59 -1.90
N VAL A 124 -10.79 -9.37 -2.23
CA VAL A 124 -12.11 -8.81 -1.97
C VAL A 124 -13.01 -9.16 -3.13
N VAL A 125 -13.70 -10.28 -3.01
CA VAL A 125 -14.62 -10.77 -4.03
C VAL A 125 -15.98 -11.01 -3.40
N GLY A 126 -17.04 -10.70 -4.12
CA GLY A 126 -18.41 -10.96 -3.66
C GLY A 126 -18.84 -10.09 -2.48
N SER A 127 -19.55 -10.68 -1.55
CA SER A 127 -20.20 -10.01 -0.43
C SER A 127 -19.85 -10.68 0.90
N GLY A 128 -18.65 -10.64 1.33
CA GLY A 128 -18.25 -11.18 2.63
C GLY A 128 -17.97 -10.08 3.66
N SER A 129 -17.62 -10.49 4.87
CA SER A 129 -17.23 -9.55 5.93
C SER A 129 -16.02 -8.71 5.54
N TRP A 130 -15.13 -9.26 4.74
CA TRP A 130 -13.96 -8.54 4.22
C TRP A 130 -14.38 -7.33 3.39
N VAL A 131 -15.39 -7.49 2.55
CA VAL A 131 -15.90 -6.42 1.69
C VAL A 131 -16.38 -5.25 2.52
N LYS A 132 -17.15 -5.50 3.58
CA LYS A 132 -17.65 -4.45 4.46
C LYS A 132 -16.52 -3.68 5.11
N SER A 133 -15.52 -4.39 5.63
CA SER A 133 -14.35 -3.76 6.26
C SER A 133 -13.53 -2.97 5.25
N PHE A 134 -13.31 -3.53 4.07
CA PHE A 134 -12.60 -2.87 2.99
C PHE A 134 -13.26 -1.54 2.63
N ILE A 135 -14.57 -1.53 2.44
CA ILE A 135 -15.30 -0.32 2.08
C ILE A 135 -15.22 0.72 3.20
N LYS A 136 -15.33 0.32 4.47
CA LYS A 136 -15.19 1.24 5.60
C LYS A 136 -13.80 1.88 5.65
N ILE A 137 -12.76 1.08 5.46
CA ILE A 137 -11.38 1.57 5.45
C ILE A 137 -11.16 2.57 4.34
N THR A 138 -11.62 2.27 3.14
CA THR A 138 -11.42 3.12 1.96
C THR A 138 -12.16 4.44 2.05
N LYS A 139 -13.22 4.53 2.84
CA LYS A 139 -13.92 5.80 3.08
C LYS A 139 -13.17 6.74 4.03
N LEU A 140 -12.32 6.18 4.89
CA LEU A 140 -11.64 6.94 5.95
C LEU A 140 -10.17 7.19 5.64
N ASN A 141 -9.61 6.52 4.65
CA ASN A 141 -8.19 6.54 4.35
C ASN A 141 -7.92 6.60 2.85
N ASN A 142 -6.74 7.07 2.48
CA ASN A 142 -6.24 6.91 1.11
C ASN A 142 -5.65 5.50 0.97
N TRP A 143 -5.67 4.96 -0.24
CA TRP A 143 -5.29 3.57 -0.47
C TRP A 143 -4.95 3.30 -1.92
N ILE A 144 -4.20 2.24 -2.16
CA ILE A 144 -4.02 1.63 -3.47
C ILE A 144 -4.11 0.11 -3.33
N LEU A 145 -4.39 -0.55 -4.44
CA LEU A 145 -4.53 -2.00 -4.50
C LEU A 145 -3.52 -2.57 -5.49
N LEU A 146 -2.80 -3.60 -5.06
CA LEU A 146 -1.82 -4.30 -5.90
C LEU A 146 -2.38 -5.66 -6.28
N THR A 147 -2.20 -6.05 -7.54
CA THR A 147 -2.60 -7.38 -7.99
C THR A 147 -1.67 -7.89 -9.08
N ALA A 148 -1.32 -9.17 -9.00
CA ALA A 148 -0.53 -9.84 -10.03
C ALA A 148 -1.41 -10.27 -11.20
N THR A 149 -2.67 -10.64 -10.91
CA THR A 149 -3.62 -11.08 -11.92
C THR A 149 -4.95 -10.35 -11.69
N PRO A 150 -5.53 -9.74 -12.74
CA PRO A 150 -6.88 -9.20 -12.63
C PRO A 150 -7.86 -10.34 -12.29
N GLY A 151 -8.97 -10.02 -11.67
CA GLY A 151 -10.04 -10.98 -11.43
C GLY A 151 -10.53 -11.61 -12.74
N ASP A 152 -11.06 -12.82 -12.65
CA ASP A 152 -11.56 -13.56 -13.82
C ASP A 152 -12.69 -12.82 -14.53
N THR A 153 -13.47 -12.05 -13.78
CA THR A 153 -14.54 -11.22 -14.31
C THR A 153 -14.48 -9.85 -13.66
N TRP A 154 -15.07 -8.86 -14.34
CA TRP A 154 -15.15 -7.52 -13.76
C TRP A 154 -15.94 -7.50 -12.44
N MET A 155 -16.82 -8.48 -12.21
CA MET A 155 -17.58 -8.59 -10.97
C MET A 155 -16.68 -8.78 -9.75
N ASP A 156 -15.50 -9.36 -9.92
CA ASP A 156 -14.54 -9.53 -8.83
C ASP A 156 -14.07 -8.18 -8.29
N TYR A 157 -14.17 -7.11 -9.08
CA TYR A 157 -13.75 -5.77 -8.71
C TYR A 157 -14.88 -4.86 -8.26
N ILE A 158 -16.13 -5.37 -8.16
CA ILE A 158 -17.25 -4.54 -7.71
C ILE A 158 -16.95 -3.85 -6.37
N PRO A 159 -16.40 -4.53 -5.35
CA PRO A 159 -16.08 -3.84 -4.09
C PRO A 159 -15.09 -2.69 -4.28
N VAL A 160 -14.13 -2.86 -5.19
CA VAL A 160 -13.14 -1.81 -5.48
C VAL A 160 -13.81 -0.62 -6.17
N PHE A 161 -14.71 -0.88 -7.13
CA PHE A 161 -15.45 0.17 -7.81
C PHE A 161 -16.35 0.93 -6.84
N VAL A 162 -17.01 0.25 -5.90
CA VAL A 162 -17.83 0.88 -4.87
C VAL A 162 -16.95 1.76 -3.97
N ALA A 163 -15.76 1.29 -3.61
CA ALA A 163 -14.82 2.05 -2.78
C ALA A 163 -14.29 3.31 -3.49
N ASN A 164 -14.20 3.27 -4.81
CA ASN A 164 -13.77 4.42 -5.61
C ASN A 164 -14.89 5.44 -5.85
N GLY A 165 -16.09 5.11 -5.50
CA GLY A 165 -17.25 5.93 -5.79
C GLY A 165 -17.77 5.68 -7.18
#